data_5a7b35e1e706401ae3ffee1915341c71
#
_entry.id   5a7b35e1e706401ae3ffee1915341c71
#
_cell.length_a   1.000
_cell.length_b   1.000
_cell.length_c   1.000
_cell.angle_alpha   90.00
_cell.angle_beta   90.00
_cell.angle_gamma   90.00
#
_symmetry.space_group_name_H-M   'P 1'
#
loop_
_entity.id
_entity.type
_entity.pdbx_description
1 polymer ?
#
loop_
_entity_poly.entity_id
_entity_poly.type
_entity_poly.pdbx_seq_one_letter_code
_entity_poly.pdbx_strand_id
1 'polypeptide(L)'
;MPVRLRPAVLDDAPALAALAVSQRAHLAPWERERPDRWFTGAGQREALEQADRDRAADRSYAYLITDAAGSILGRLTLASVVRGAGQFCSLGYWVAREATGRGVATAAVGQALEIAFGELGLHRLQAEILPHNHASRRVLEHHGFQRYGLAPQYLRIAGRWQDHELWQLLAPAEGQR
;
A
#
# COMPACT_ATOMS: atom_id res chain seq x y z
N MET A 1 -7.74 18.43 1.64
CA MET A 1 -8.38 17.81 0.45
C MET A 1 -8.93 16.45 0.91
N PRO A 2 -10.21 16.17 0.73
CA PRO A 2 -10.77 14.87 1.12
C PRO A 2 -10.14 13.77 0.26
N VAL A 3 -9.61 12.76 0.94
CA VAL A 3 -8.99 11.56 0.35
C VAL A 3 -9.91 10.39 0.62
N ARG A 4 -10.07 9.50 -0.36
CA ARG A 4 -10.87 8.27 -0.24
C ARG A 4 -10.07 7.07 -0.73
N LEU A 5 -10.21 5.97 -0.01
CA LEU A 5 -9.86 4.65 -0.52
C LEU A 5 -11.08 4.03 -1.20
N ARG A 6 -10.88 3.50 -2.40
CA ARG A 6 -11.86 2.64 -3.05
C ARG A 6 -11.17 1.40 -3.64
N PRO A 7 -11.86 0.28 -3.75
CA PRO A 7 -11.34 -0.87 -4.47
C PRO A 7 -10.88 -0.48 -5.88
N ALA A 8 -9.75 -1.02 -6.31
CA ALA A 8 -9.32 -0.92 -7.70
C ALA A 8 -10.18 -1.87 -8.55
N VAL A 9 -10.65 -1.40 -9.70
CA VAL A 9 -11.49 -2.17 -10.63
C VAL A 9 -10.87 -2.21 -12.03
N LEU A 10 -11.33 -3.14 -12.89
CA LEU A 10 -10.74 -3.34 -14.22
C LEU A 10 -10.76 -2.09 -15.11
N ASP A 11 -11.77 -1.26 -14.95
CA ASP A 11 -11.92 -0.01 -15.72
C ASP A 11 -10.87 1.05 -15.37
N ASP A 12 -10.16 0.87 -14.26
CA ASP A 12 -9.04 1.76 -13.87
C ASP A 12 -7.76 1.51 -14.68
N ALA A 13 -7.67 0.43 -15.45
CA ALA A 13 -6.44 0.03 -16.13
C ALA A 13 -5.82 1.13 -17.01
N PRO A 14 -6.58 1.86 -17.85
CA PRO A 14 -6.02 2.94 -18.67
C PRO A 14 -5.44 4.08 -17.81
N ALA A 15 -6.16 4.52 -16.78
CA ALA A 15 -5.74 5.59 -15.88
C ALA A 15 -4.51 5.18 -15.07
N LEU A 16 -4.46 3.93 -14.60
CA LEU A 16 -3.30 3.38 -13.88
C LEU A 16 -2.07 3.24 -14.77
N ALA A 17 -2.23 2.89 -16.06
CA ALA A 17 -1.12 2.85 -16.99
C ALA A 17 -0.53 4.25 -17.22
N ALA A 18 -1.37 5.25 -17.46
CA ALA A 18 -0.93 6.65 -17.59
C ALA A 18 -0.22 7.15 -16.33
N LEU A 19 -0.78 6.86 -15.17
CA LEU A 19 -0.18 7.22 -13.88
C LEU A 19 1.16 6.49 -13.65
N ALA A 20 1.24 5.18 -13.96
CA ALA A 20 2.48 4.42 -13.84
C ALA A 20 3.60 5.01 -14.72
N VAL A 21 3.29 5.42 -15.94
CA VAL A 21 4.25 6.09 -16.85
C VAL A 21 4.72 7.41 -16.24
N SER A 22 3.79 8.28 -15.84
CA SER A 22 4.12 9.61 -15.30
C SER A 22 4.91 9.55 -13.98
N GLN A 23 4.67 8.52 -13.16
CA GLN A 23 5.32 8.35 -11.86
C GLN A 23 6.56 7.45 -11.89
N ARG A 24 6.94 6.88 -13.06
CA ARG A 24 8.04 5.91 -13.19
C ARG A 24 9.33 6.37 -12.51
N ALA A 25 9.78 7.58 -12.81
CA ALA A 25 11.01 8.13 -12.21
C ALA A 25 10.89 8.42 -10.71
N HIS A 26 9.70 8.85 -10.27
CA HIS A 26 9.43 9.15 -8.87
C HIS A 26 9.42 7.88 -8.01
N LEU A 27 8.86 6.79 -8.51
CA LEU A 27 8.70 5.54 -7.76
C LEU A 27 9.90 4.60 -7.88
N ALA A 28 10.72 4.70 -8.92
CA ALA A 28 11.85 3.80 -9.18
C ALA A 28 12.79 3.57 -7.97
N PRO A 29 13.13 4.57 -7.13
CA PRO A 29 13.99 4.34 -5.96
C PRO A 29 13.31 3.54 -4.84
N TRP A 30 11.97 3.44 -4.83
CA TRP A 30 11.17 2.98 -3.72
C TRP A 30 10.49 1.63 -3.97
N GLU A 31 10.49 1.15 -5.21
CA GLU A 31 9.81 -0.10 -5.55
C GLU A 31 10.71 -1.08 -6.31
N ARG A 32 10.23 -2.31 -6.44
CA ARG A 32 10.86 -3.31 -7.30
C ARG A 32 10.87 -2.85 -8.74
N GLU A 33 11.87 -3.27 -9.51
CA GLU A 33 11.88 -3.05 -10.95
C GLU A 33 10.61 -3.63 -11.60
N ARG A 34 10.00 -2.84 -12.48
CA ARG A 34 8.80 -3.23 -13.22
C ARG A 34 9.15 -3.52 -14.66
N PRO A 35 8.66 -4.61 -15.24
CA PRO A 35 8.81 -4.87 -16.66
C PRO A 35 8.04 -3.81 -17.47
N ASP A 36 8.45 -3.55 -18.72
CA ASP A 36 7.82 -2.51 -19.55
C ASP A 36 6.31 -2.71 -19.75
N ARG A 37 5.85 -3.96 -19.79
CA ARG A 37 4.41 -4.28 -19.85
C ARG A 37 3.60 -3.69 -18.68
N TRP A 38 4.22 -3.48 -17.50
CA TRP A 38 3.57 -2.85 -16.34
C TRP A 38 3.05 -1.44 -16.64
N PHE A 39 3.71 -0.74 -17.55
CA PHE A 39 3.39 0.64 -17.94
C PHE A 39 2.37 0.71 -19.09
N THR A 40 1.72 -0.39 -19.44
CA THR A 40 0.69 -0.48 -20.49
C THR A 40 -0.70 -0.76 -19.90
N GLY A 41 -1.75 -0.37 -20.63
CA GLY A 41 -3.13 -0.68 -20.22
C GLY A 41 -3.36 -2.19 -20.07
N ALA A 42 -2.79 -3.02 -20.97
CA ALA A 42 -2.89 -4.47 -20.87
C ALA A 42 -2.23 -5.01 -19.61
N GLY A 43 -1.01 -4.55 -19.27
CA GLY A 43 -0.32 -4.97 -18.05
C GLY A 43 -1.02 -4.53 -16.77
N GLN A 44 -1.63 -3.33 -16.75
CA GLN A 44 -2.44 -2.89 -15.61
C GLN A 44 -3.74 -3.70 -15.50
N ARG A 45 -4.38 -4.05 -16.63
CA ARG A 45 -5.55 -4.94 -16.62
C ARG A 45 -5.23 -6.31 -16.02
N GLU A 46 -4.14 -6.96 -16.46
CA GLU A 46 -3.69 -8.22 -15.88
C GLU A 46 -3.43 -8.11 -14.36
N ALA A 47 -2.83 -7.00 -13.92
CA ALA A 47 -2.58 -6.75 -12.50
C ALA A 47 -3.89 -6.58 -11.70
N LEU A 48 -4.91 -5.94 -12.29
CA LEU A 48 -6.21 -5.78 -11.65
C LEU A 48 -6.99 -7.10 -11.62
N GLU A 49 -6.95 -7.89 -12.69
CA GLU A 49 -7.54 -9.24 -12.70
C GLU A 49 -6.90 -10.15 -11.63
N GLN A 50 -5.58 -10.03 -11.44
CA GLN A 50 -4.91 -10.75 -10.35
C GLN A 50 -5.35 -10.22 -8.98
N ALA A 51 -5.50 -8.90 -8.83
CA ALA A 51 -5.98 -8.29 -7.59
C ALA A 51 -7.40 -8.75 -7.22
N ASP A 52 -8.28 -8.91 -8.21
CA ASP A 52 -9.64 -9.45 -8.00
C ASP A 52 -9.59 -10.91 -7.53
N ARG A 53 -8.76 -11.74 -8.16
CA ARG A 53 -8.54 -13.14 -7.72
C ARG A 53 -7.97 -13.21 -6.31
N ASP A 54 -7.04 -12.33 -5.97
CA ASP A 54 -6.42 -12.30 -4.64
C ASP A 54 -7.40 -11.82 -3.57
N ARG A 55 -8.26 -10.85 -3.91
CA ARG A 55 -9.36 -10.40 -3.05
C ARG A 55 -10.37 -11.52 -2.80
N ALA A 56 -10.82 -12.20 -3.85
CA ALA A 56 -11.77 -13.31 -3.75
C ALA A 56 -11.23 -14.48 -2.92
N ALA A 57 -9.92 -14.66 -2.92
CA ALA A 57 -9.22 -15.69 -2.14
C ALA A 57 -8.71 -15.21 -0.77
N ASP A 58 -9.10 -14.01 -0.33
CA ASP A 58 -8.68 -13.40 0.94
C ASP A 58 -7.15 -13.31 1.11
N ARG A 59 -6.41 -13.11 0.01
CA ARG A 59 -4.94 -13.03 0.03
C ARG A 59 -4.40 -11.60 0.02
N SER A 60 -5.13 -10.69 -0.65
CA SER A 60 -4.70 -9.30 -0.81
C SER A 60 -5.86 -8.41 -1.21
N TYR A 61 -5.83 -7.16 -0.78
CA TYR A 61 -6.84 -6.15 -1.04
C TYR A 61 -6.19 -4.90 -1.62
N ALA A 62 -6.39 -4.67 -2.92
CA ALA A 62 -5.87 -3.52 -3.64
C ALA A 62 -6.89 -2.37 -3.65
N TYR A 63 -6.42 -1.19 -3.29
CA TYR A 63 -7.21 0.05 -3.26
C TYR A 63 -6.52 1.14 -4.07
N LEU A 64 -7.32 2.05 -4.59
CA LEU A 64 -6.86 3.32 -5.14
C LEU A 64 -7.10 4.43 -4.12
N ILE A 65 -6.11 5.30 -4.01
CA ILE A 65 -6.22 6.54 -3.26
C ILE A 65 -6.72 7.60 -4.23
N THR A 66 -7.89 8.18 -3.96
CA THR A 66 -8.52 9.17 -4.84
C THR A 66 -8.83 10.47 -4.11
N ASP A 67 -8.94 11.56 -4.88
CA ASP A 67 -9.51 12.80 -4.39
C ASP A 67 -11.04 12.84 -4.50
N ALA A 68 -11.66 13.95 -4.12
CA ALA A 68 -13.11 14.14 -4.19
C ALA A 68 -13.66 14.12 -5.62
N ALA A 69 -12.83 14.44 -6.61
CA ALA A 69 -13.21 14.40 -8.04
C ALA A 69 -13.03 13.01 -8.65
N GLY A 70 -12.49 12.03 -7.88
CA GLY A 70 -12.21 10.68 -8.34
C GLY A 70 -10.86 10.51 -9.03
N SER A 71 -10.02 11.55 -9.10
CA SER A 71 -8.68 11.45 -9.67
C SER A 71 -7.80 10.53 -8.83
N ILE A 72 -7.05 9.64 -9.47
CA ILE A 72 -6.19 8.69 -8.76
C ILE A 72 -4.91 9.41 -8.31
N LEU A 73 -4.69 9.43 -7.00
CA LEU A 73 -3.52 10.03 -6.35
C LEU A 73 -2.45 9.00 -5.95
N GLY A 74 -2.77 7.72 -6.00
CA GLY A 74 -1.86 6.65 -5.58
C GLY A 74 -2.56 5.30 -5.41
N ARG A 75 -1.83 4.35 -4.84
CA ARG A 75 -2.34 3.00 -4.52
C ARG A 75 -2.01 2.64 -3.09
N LEU A 76 -2.87 1.81 -2.50
CA LEU A 76 -2.64 1.17 -1.23
C LEU A 76 -3.03 -0.30 -1.35
N THR A 77 -2.26 -1.18 -0.73
CA THR A 77 -2.54 -2.62 -0.75
C THR A 77 -2.37 -3.17 0.66
N LEU A 78 -3.36 -3.94 1.11
CA LEU A 78 -3.26 -4.84 2.25
C LEU A 78 -2.92 -6.21 1.66
N ALA A 79 -1.66 -6.62 1.75
CA ALA A 79 -1.12 -7.78 1.07
C ALA A 79 -0.75 -8.90 2.05
N SER A 80 -0.60 -10.12 1.54
CA SER A 80 -0.14 -11.27 2.32
C SER A 80 -0.99 -11.49 3.57
N VAL A 81 -2.31 -11.53 3.38
CA VAL A 81 -3.25 -11.78 4.48
C VAL A 81 -3.03 -13.18 5.04
N VAL A 82 -2.76 -13.24 6.33
CA VAL A 82 -2.59 -14.48 7.08
C VAL A 82 -3.72 -14.60 8.09
N ARG A 83 -4.52 -15.66 7.97
CA ARG A 83 -5.63 -15.99 8.87
C ARG A 83 -5.20 -16.98 9.96
N GLY A 84 -6.14 -17.61 10.61
CA GLY A 84 -5.90 -18.56 11.71
C GLY A 84 -5.26 -17.88 12.91
N ALA A 85 -4.18 -18.41 13.41
CA ALA A 85 -3.48 -17.85 14.58
C ALA A 85 -2.74 -16.54 14.30
N GLY A 86 -2.51 -16.16 13.03
CA GLY A 86 -1.76 -14.96 12.66
C GLY A 86 -2.59 -13.69 12.67
N GLN A 87 -3.72 -13.69 11.97
CA GLN A 87 -4.63 -12.55 11.80
C GLN A 87 -3.89 -11.24 11.47
N PHE A 88 -3.02 -11.26 10.45
CA PHE A 88 -2.25 -10.08 10.05
C PHE A 88 -2.13 -9.93 8.54
N CYS A 89 -1.72 -8.74 8.08
CA CYS A 89 -1.29 -8.49 6.71
C CYS A 89 -0.22 -7.41 6.65
N SER A 90 0.40 -7.23 5.47
CA SER A 90 1.36 -6.16 5.19
C SER A 90 0.69 -5.00 4.46
N LEU A 91 0.98 -3.79 4.91
CA LEU A 91 0.52 -2.53 4.33
C LEU A 91 1.59 -1.98 3.39
N GLY A 92 1.25 -1.84 2.12
CA GLY A 92 2.07 -1.14 1.14
C GLY A 92 1.31 0.01 0.49
N TYR A 93 1.95 1.15 0.26
CA TYR A 93 1.33 2.29 -0.41
C TYR A 93 2.35 3.18 -1.10
N TRP A 94 1.87 3.93 -2.07
CA TRP A 94 2.59 5.04 -2.68
C TRP A 94 1.61 6.13 -3.12
N VAL A 95 2.12 7.35 -3.24
CA VAL A 95 1.37 8.54 -3.63
C VAL A 95 2.08 9.21 -4.80
N ALA A 96 1.33 9.70 -5.78
CA ALA A 96 1.84 10.46 -6.91
C ALA A 96 2.63 11.69 -6.42
N ARG A 97 3.67 12.06 -7.15
CA ARG A 97 4.58 13.15 -6.79
C ARG A 97 3.85 14.44 -6.44
N GLU A 98 2.84 14.78 -7.23
CA GLU A 98 2.04 16.00 -7.09
C GLU A 98 1.16 16.01 -5.84
N ALA A 99 0.92 14.84 -5.25
CA ALA A 99 0.12 14.67 -4.04
C ALA A 99 0.96 14.44 -2.77
N THR A 100 2.30 14.39 -2.89
CA THR A 100 3.19 14.25 -1.73
C THR A 100 3.17 15.50 -0.84
N GLY A 101 3.45 15.33 0.47
CA GLY A 101 3.51 16.44 1.43
C GLY A 101 2.16 17.07 1.78
N ARG A 102 1.04 16.53 1.28
CA ARG A 102 -0.32 17.08 1.44
C ARG A 102 -1.20 16.23 2.38
N GLY A 103 -0.62 15.33 3.16
CA GLY A 103 -1.34 14.45 4.09
C GLY A 103 -2.10 13.29 3.41
N VAL A 104 -1.95 13.11 2.09
CA VAL A 104 -2.68 12.08 1.32
C VAL A 104 -2.38 10.67 1.82
N ALA A 105 -1.11 10.32 2.00
CA ALA A 105 -0.72 9.01 2.52
C ALA A 105 -1.25 8.78 3.95
N THR A 106 -1.15 9.79 4.82
CA THR A 106 -1.67 9.75 6.18
C THR A 106 -3.17 9.47 6.20
N ALA A 107 -3.95 10.23 5.42
CA ALA A 107 -5.40 10.00 5.34
C ALA A 107 -5.76 8.62 4.76
N ALA A 108 -5.01 8.14 3.76
CA ALA A 108 -5.24 6.82 3.18
C ALA A 108 -4.91 5.68 4.16
N VAL A 109 -3.81 5.80 4.90
CA VAL A 109 -3.44 4.80 5.92
C VAL A 109 -4.49 4.76 7.04
N GLY A 110 -5.01 5.91 7.50
CA GLY A 110 -6.11 5.93 8.48
C GLY A 110 -7.31 5.11 8.03
N GLN A 111 -7.80 5.29 6.80
CA GLN A 111 -8.89 4.47 6.25
C GLN A 111 -8.50 2.98 6.11
N ALA A 112 -7.26 2.68 5.76
CA ALA A 112 -6.78 1.30 5.68
C ALA A 112 -6.77 0.60 7.04
N LEU A 113 -6.54 1.33 8.14
CA LEU A 113 -6.66 0.79 9.51
C LEU A 113 -8.10 0.42 9.85
N GLU A 114 -9.07 1.27 9.48
CA GLU A 114 -10.50 1.00 9.66
C GLU A 114 -10.91 -0.27 8.90
N ILE A 115 -10.46 -0.42 7.66
CA ILE A 115 -10.70 -1.62 6.85
C ILE A 115 -10.03 -2.85 7.48
N ALA A 116 -8.74 -2.77 7.82
CA ALA A 116 -7.97 -3.92 8.30
C ALA A 116 -8.50 -4.45 9.65
N PHE A 117 -8.74 -3.56 10.61
CA PHE A 117 -9.17 -3.94 11.95
C PHE A 117 -10.68 -4.09 12.09
N GLY A 118 -11.46 -3.27 11.35
CA GLY A 118 -12.93 -3.29 11.39
C GLY A 118 -13.52 -4.31 10.42
N GLU A 119 -13.32 -4.12 9.10
CA GLU A 119 -13.99 -4.95 8.10
C GLU A 119 -13.34 -6.34 7.97
N LEU A 120 -11.99 -6.40 7.94
CA LEU A 120 -11.25 -7.66 7.75
C LEU A 120 -11.00 -8.39 9.07
N GLY A 121 -11.23 -7.77 10.23
CA GLY A 121 -11.07 -8.37 11.55
C GLY A 121 -9.63 -8.81 11.85
N LEU A 122 -8.64 -8.14 11.26
CA LEU A 122 -7.25 -8.48 11.51
C LEU A 122 -6.79 -7.97 12.88
N HIS A 123 -5.84 -8.69 13.48
CA HIS A 123 -5.25 -8.32 14.77
C HIS A 123 -4.03 -7.41 14.61
N ARG A 124 -3.29 -7.53 13.48
CA ARG A 124 -2.02 -6.83 13.26
C ARG A 124 -1.89 -6.34 11.83
N LEU A 125 -1.38 -5.13 11.69
CA LEU A 125 -0.89 -4.59 10.44
C LEU A 125 0.63 -4.44 10.50
N GLN A 126 1.34 -4.90 9.46
CA GLN A 126 2.77 -4.76 9.32
C GLN A 126 3.10 -3.81 8.16
N ALA A 127 4.25 -3.17 8.20
CA ALA A 127 4.78 -2.39 7.09
C ALA A 127 6.31 -2.53 7.07
N GLU A 128 6.85 -2.71 5.87
CA GLU A 128 8.27 -2.85 5.62
C GLU A 128 8.74 -1.65 4.80
N ILE A 129 9.62 -0.83 5.36
CA ILE A 129 10.10 0.39 4.72
C ILE A 129 11.62 0.42 4.62
N LEU A 130 12.14 1.03 3.55
CA LEU A 130 13.57 1.31 3.45
C LEU A 130 13.99 2.25 4.60
N PRO A 131 15.15 2.03 5.26
CA PRO A 131 15.58 2.83 6.41
C PRO A 131 15.68 4.34 6.13
N HIS A 132 15.94 4.72 4.89
CA HIS A 132 16.02 6.11 4.44
C HIS A 132 14.68 6.67 3.92
N ASN A 133 13.58 5.91 3.98
CA ASN A 133 12.25 6.39 3.61
C ASN A 133 11.59 7.17 4.76
N HIS A 134 12.13 8.35 5.05
CA HIS A 134 11.64 9.21 6.14
C HIS A 134 10.19 9.66 5.94
N ALA A 135 9.72 9.74 4.69
CA ALA A 135 8.33 10.11 4.41
C ALA A 135 7.36 9.03 4.90
N SER A 136 7.63 7.76 4.56
CA SER A 136 6.80 6.63 5.02
C SER A 136 6.89 6.46 6.54
N ARG A 137 8.10 6.61 7.12
CA ARG A 137 8.28 6.54 8.58
C ARG A 137 7.35 7.51 9.31
N ARG A 138 7.30 8.80 8.90
CA ARG A 138 6.41 9.79 9.53
C ARG A 138 4.93 9.41 9.43
N VAL A 139 4.50 8.82 8.32
CA VAL A 139 3.11 8.33 8.18
C VAL A 139 2.82 7.20 9.16
N LEU A 140 3.74 6.23 9.29
CA LEU A 140 3.58 5.11 10.22
C LEU A 140 3.58 5.58 11.68
N GLU A 141 4.52 6.44 12.07
CA GLU A 141 4.60 7.03 13.41
C GLU A 141 3.34 7.83 13.76
N HIS A 142 2.78 8.60 12.80
CA HIS A 142 1.53 9.36 13.00
C HIS A 142 0.36 8.46 13.39
N HIS A 143 0.33 7.24 12.87
CA HIS A 143 -0.72 6.26 13.17
C HIS A 143 -0.37 5.31 14.33
N GLY A 144 0.73 5.56 15.04
CA GLY A 144 1.12 4.77 16.20
C GLY A 144 1.78 3.43 15.88
N PHE A 145 2.22 3.21 14.64
CA PHE A 145 3.05 2.05 14.33
C PHE A 145 4.34 2.08 15.13
N GLN A 146 4.77 0.91 15.58
CA GLN A 146 6.02 0.73 16.33
C GLN A 146 7.01 -0.06 15.48
N ARG A 147 8.24 0.42 15.40
CA ARG A 147 9.34 -0.33 14.82
C ARG A 147 9.71 -1.48 15.75
N TYR A 148 9.73 -2.71 15.22
CA TYR A 148 10.06 -3.89 16.01
C TYR A 148 11.30 -4.64 15.51
N GLY A 149 11.87 -4.24 14.36
CA GLY A 149 13.05 -4.92 13.84
C GLY A 149 13.69 -4.24 12.64
N LEU A 150 14.80 -4.85 12.21
CA LEU A 150 15.49 -4.59 10.96
C LEU A 150 15.72 -5.94 10.27
N ALA A 151 15.32 -6.05 9.03
CA ALA A 151 15.53 -7.23 8.19
C ALA A 151 16.61 -6.91 7.14
N PRO A 152 17.85 -7.45 7.27
CA PRO A 152 18.90 -7.24 6.30
C PRO A 152 18.55 -7.90 4.96
N GLN A 153 18.86 -7.22 3.84
CA GLN A 153 18.67 -7.72 2.48
C GLN A 153 17.29 -8.35 2.23
N TYR A 154 16.24 -7.69 2.72
CA TYR A 154 14.90 -8.25 2.80
C TYR A 154 14.16 -8.27 1.47
N LEU A 155 14.16 -7.15 0.75
CA LEU A 155 13.48 -7.01 -0.55
C LEU A 155 14.43 -6.45 -1.61
N ARG A 156 14.19 -6.89 -2.86
CA ARG A 156 14.90 -6.35 -4.02
C ARG A 156 14.20 -5.09 -4.53
N ILE A 157 14.70 -3.93 -4.12
CA ILE A 157 14.20 -2.61 -4.48
C ILE A 157 15.23 -1.90 -5.37
N ALA A 158 14.78 -1.25 -6.45
CA ALA A 158 15.65 -0.60 -7.42
C ALA A 158 16.80 -1.53 -7.90
N GLY A 159 16.47 -2.78 -8.19
CA GLY A 159 17.40 -3.77 -8.72
C GLY A 159 18.40 -4.40 -7.73
N ARG A 160 18.39 -4.03 -6.45
CA ARG A 160 19.30 -4.54 -5.43
C ARG A 160 18.59 -4.98 -4.15
N TRP A 161 19.15 -5.97 -3.47
CA TRP A 161 18.68 -6.38 -2.14
C TRP A 161 18.96 -5.26 -1.13
N GLN A 162 17.94 -4.86 -0.38
CA GLN A 162 18.02 -3.75 0.57
C GLN A 162 17.43 -4.13 1.92
N ASP A 163 18.02 -3.56 2.97
CA ASP A 163 17.50 -3.70 4.33
C ASP A 163 16.16 -2.97 4.46
N HIS A 164 15.28 -3.51 5.31
CA HIS A 164 14.01 -2.90 5.62
C HIS A 164 13.81 -2.80 7.13
N GLU A 165 13.32 -1.66 7.59
CA GLU A 165 12.75 -1.54 8.91
C GLU A 165 11.38 -2.22 8.94
N LEU A 166 11.15 -3.00 9.98
CA LEU A 166 9.91 -3.73 10.21
C LEU A 166 9.06 -2.96 11.22
N TRP A 167 7.86 -2.57 10.80
CA TRP A 167 6.92 -1.79 11.58
C TRP A 167 5.63 -2.56 11.78
N GLN A 168 4.95 -2.35 12.92
CA GLN A 168 3.68 -2.99 13.23
C GLN A 168 2.73 -2.05 13.96
N LEU A 169 1.43 -2.29 13.79
CA LEU A 169 0.36 -1.75 14.62
C LEU A 169 -0.57 -2.89 14.99
N LEU A 170 -0.94 -2.96 16.26
CA LEU A 170 -1.91 -3.94 16.77
C LEU A 170 -3.31 -3.31 16.79
N ALA A 171 -4.33 -4.11 16.55
CA ALA A 171 -5.71 -3.71 16.79
C ALA A 171 -5.90 -3.27 18.24
N PRO A 172 -6.76 -2.28 18.51
CA PRO A 172 -7.14 -1.94 19.88
C PRO A 172 -7.63 -3.18 20.63
N ALA A 173 -7.28 -3.30 21.92
CA ALA A 173 -7.76 -4.41 22.76
C ALA A 173 -9.29 -4.51 22.74
N GLU A 174 -9.81 -5.73 22.72
CA GLU A 174 -11.26 -5.94 22.84
C GLU A 174 -11.75 -5.32 24.15
N GLY A 175 -12.66 -4.34 24.05
CA GLY A 175 -13.19 -3.59 25.20
C GLY A 175 -12.85 -2.09 25.21
N GLN A 176 -12.05 -1.58 24.27
CA GLN A 176 -11.76 -0.14 24.11
C GLN A 176 -12.49 0.51 22.91
N ARG A 177 -13.52 -0.15 22.36
CA ARG A 177 -14.37 0.42 21.28
C ARG A 177 -15.57 1.13 21.85
#